data_af6f2edc5840f5cfe01dd12c90acbd70
#
_entry.id   af6f2edc5840f5cfe01dd12c90acbd70
#
_cell.length_a   1.000
_cell.length_b   1.000
_cell.length_c   1.000
_cell.angle_alpha   90.00
_cell.angle_beta   90.00
_cell.angle_gamma   90.00
#
_symmetry.space_group_name_H-M   'P 1'
#
loop_
_entity.id
_entity.type
_entity.pdbx_description
1 polymer ?
#
loop_
_entity_poly.entity_id
_entity_poly.type
_entity_poly.pdbx_seq_one_letter_code
_entity_poly.pdbx_strand_id
1 'polypeptide(L)'
;MKYYCIGIKGTGMSTLAQILSDLGNEVSGYDDARGHKFTQDGLESRNIPIYYDHDHDIDKDTIVTYSVAFKEDHPEMVRVKELGLTIKKYNEIMGDVISLFDSIGVSGTHGKTTTSSLVRHIIESKMECNYFIGAGDGFAKKGNKYFVVESDEFNRHFTAYHPMYSIITNIEAEHLECYRDIDDIRDTFEIFANQTKKLIVANGDNVEVRKINYKTPVKFYGFNDNNDIVIKNMSLLDTGSSFDLYIDNNLFGHFNIPLFGEHMVMDAAAAIALCSTLGFSNKEMEEALQSFHNAKRRFAIEDYKGSIIIDDYAHHPTEIEVTLKAVRQKYPNKKLVVVFVPNTYSRTKDFTNEFVSAFNIADKAYLTEIDANRERQEDYPGITSHTIIDKLNNGDVISTDTIDKLSDNKDDVVCFMGCAYVDGLINAYKEMLDK
;
A
#
# COMPACT_ATOMS: atom_id res chain seq x y z
N MET A 1 29.13 6.96 0.11
CA MET A 1 29.00 6.67 1.54
C MET A 1 28.90 5.17 1.70
N LYS A 2 29.15 4.63 2.91
CA LYS A 2 29.02 3.20 3.22
C LYS A 2 27.83 3.00 4.14
N TYR A 3 27.03 1.98 3.85
CA TYR A 3 25.85 1.63 4.63
C TYR A 3 25.86 0.15 5.01
N TYR A 4 25.44 -0.14 6.22
CA TYR A 4 25.26 -1.49 6.74
C TYR A 4 23.83 -1.67 7.24
N CYS A 5 23.09 -2.59 6.61
CA CYS A 5 21.65 -2.78 6.84
C CYS A 5 21.40 -4.04 7.67
N ILE A 6 20.99 -3.90 8.93
CA ILE A 6 20.62 -5.02 9.79
C ILE A 6 19.16 -5.41 9.54
N GLY A 7 18.91 -6.70 9.22
CA GLY A 7 17.64 -7.19 8.74
C GLY A 7 17.43 -6.89 7.24
N ILE A 8 18.52 -6.98 6.47
CA ILE A 8 18.58 -6.55 5.06
C ILE A 8 17.58 -7.29 4.15
N LYS A 9 17.16 -8.51 4.52
CA LYS A 9 16.18 -9.29 3.75
C LYS A 9 14.72 -8.96 4.11
N GLY A 10 14.50 -8.05 5.06
CA GLY A 10 13.18 -7.46 5.30
C GLY A 10 12.74 -6.60 4.12
N THR A 11 11.44 -6.61 3.79
CA THR A 11 10.90 -5.99 2.57
C THR A 11 11.32 -4.53 2.39
N GLY A 12 11.05 -3.67 3.37
CA GLY A 12 11.43 -2.25 3.29
C GLY A 12 12.95 -2.05 3.32
N MET A 13 13.68 -2.83 4.15
CA MET A 13 15.13 -2.71 4.28
C MET A 13 15.84 -3.13 2.99
N SER A 14 15.39 -4.22 2.35
CA SER A 14 15.92 -4.67 1.07
C SER A 14 15.77 -3.60 -0.01
N THR A 15 14.60 -2.96 -0.08
CA THR A 15 14.35 -1.89 -1.05
C THR A 15 15.23 -0.66 -0.77
N LEU A 16 15.36 -0.26 0.51
CA LEU A 16 16.26 0.83 0.88
C LEU A 16 17.73 0.53 0.50
N ALA A 17 18.19 -0.70 0.77
CA ALA A 17 19.55 -1.13 0.42
C ALA A 17 19.79 -1.05 -1.09
N GLN A 18 18.82 -1.48 -1.90
CA GLN A 18 18.88 -1.40 -3.36
C GLN A 18 18.94 0.06 -3.84
N ILE A 19 18.07 0.94 -3.31
CA ILE A 19 18.06 2.38 -3.61
C ILE A 19 19.40 3.02 -3.27
N LEU A 20 19.96 2.74 -2.10
CA LEU A 20 21.25 3.26 -1.69
C LEU A 20 22.37 2.81 -2.65
N SER A 21 22.37 1.54 -3.06
CA SER A 21 23.31 1.00 -4.02
C SER A 21 23.15 1.65 -5.41
N ASP A 22 21.92 1.79 -5.90
CA ASP A 22 21.61 2.44 -7.19
C ASP A 22 22.06 3.91 -7.20
N LEU A 23 22.06 4.58 -6.05
CA LEU A 23 22.60 5.91 -5.85
C LEU A 23 24.14 5.93 -5.71
N GLY A 24 24.81 4.79 -5.94
CA GLY A 24 26.26 4.66 -5.97
C GLY A 24 26.91 4.70 -4.59
N ASN A 25 26.22 4.24 -3.56
CA ASN A 25 26.80 3.98 -2.25
C ASN A 25 27.29 2.53 -2.17
N GLU A 26 28.25 2.28 -1.31
CA GLU A 26 28.67 0.94 -0.92
C GLU A 26 27.69 0.43 0.14
N VAL A 27 27.04 -0.71 -0.12
CA VAL A 27 25.99 -1.25 0.75
C VAL A 27 26.27 -2.70 1.05
N SER A 28 26.10 -3.09 2.30
CA SER A 28 26.11 -4.47 2.77
C SER A 28 25.12 -4.64 3.89
N GLY A 29 24.90 -5.85 4.38
CA GLY A 29 24.04 -6.01 5.56
C GLY A 29 24.00 -7.41 6.11
N TYR A 30 23.26 -7.56 7.19
CA TYR A 30 23.09 -8.78 7.97
C TYR A 30 21.63 -9.22 8.01
N ASP A 31 21.39 -10.51 8.03
CA ASP A 31 20.07 -11.09 8.30
C ASP A 31 20.21 -12.47 9.01
N ASP A 32 19.32 -12.75 9.96
CA ASP A 32 19.28 -14.06 10.64
C ASP A 32 18.78 -15.17 9.74
N ALA A 33 17.91 -14.83 8.78
CA ALA A 33 17.24 -15.80 7.93
C ALA A 33 18.18 -16.30 6.82
N ARG A 34 18.73 -17.52 6.98
CA ARG A 34 19.60 -18.17 5.98
C ARG A 34 18.85 -18.67 4.76
N GLY A 35 17.54 -18.97 4.89
CA GLY A 35 16.69 -19.38 3.77
C GLY A 35 16.51 -18.24 2.75
N HIS A 36 16.39 -18.58 1.47
CA HIS A 36 16.13 -17.61 0.42
C HIS A 36 14.78 -16.91 0.62
N LYS A 37 14.76 -15.60 0.45
CA LYS A 37 13.54 -14.77 0.44
C LYS A 37 13.45 -14.05 -0.91
N PHE A 38 12.25 -13.78 -1.39
CA PHE A 38 12.03 -13.10 -2.68
C PHE A 38 12.72 -11.72 -2.76
N THR A 39 12.88 -11.05 -1.62
CA THR A 39 13.59 -9.77 -1.51
C THR A 39 15.09 -9.87 -1.77
N GLN A 40 15.67 -11.08 -1.71
CA GLN A 40 17.10 -11.32 -1.88
C GLN A 40 17.55 -11.18 -3.35
N ASP A 41 16.68 -11.49 -4.31
CA ASP A 41 16.98 -11.41 -5.73
C ASP A 41 17.43 -10.00 -6.16
N GLY A 42 16.76 -8.97 -5.63
CA GLY A 42 17.10 -7.57 -5.87
C GLY A 42 18.45 -7.16 -5.28
N LEU A 43 18.82 -7.72 -4.12
CA LEU A 43 20.12 -7.49 -3.49
C LEU A 43 21.25 -8.18 -4.26
N GLU A 44 21.05 -9.43 -4.65
CA GLU A 44 22.02 -10.23 -5.41
C GLU A 44 22.29 -9.65 -6.81
N SER A 45 21.23 -9.17 -7.48
CA SER A 45 21.37 -8.52 -8.80
C SER A 45 22.25 -7.26 -8.77
N ARG A 46 22.41 -6.64 -7.59
CA ARG A 46 23.27 -5.47 -7.35
C ARG A 46 24.59 -5.82 -6.68
N ASN A 47 24.86 -7.13 -6.47
CA ASN A 47 26.04 -7.63 -5.76
C ASN A 47 26.17 -7.04 -4.33
N ILE A 48 25.06 -6.83 -3.63
CA ILE A 48 25.04 -6.37 -2.24
C ILE A 48 25.35 -7.55 -1.33
N PRO A 49 26.46 -7.54 -0.57
CA PRO A 49 26.84 -8.62 0.34
C PRO A 49 25.83 -8.77 1.48
N ILE A 50 25.44 -10.02 1.75
CA ILE A 50 24.57 -10.39 2.88
C ILE A 50 25.35 -11.30 3.82
N TYR A 51 25.54 -10.89 5.06
CA TYR A 51 26.21 -11.63 6.10
C TYR A 51 25.21 -12.36 6.99
N TYR A 52 25.62 -13.51 7.50
CA TYR A 52 24.82 -14.39 8.38
C TYR A 52 25.56 -14.78 9.64
N ASP A 53 26.72 -14.19 9.86
CA ASP A 53 27.58 -14.34 11.03
C ASP A 53 28.12 -12.96 11.45
N HIS A 54 28.86 -12.92 12.54
CA HIS A 54 29.37 -11.68 13.14
C HIS A 54 30.89 -11.51 12.95
N ASP A 55 31.52 -12.30 12.07
CA ASP A 55 33.00 -12.37 11.94
C ASP A 55 33.56 -11.47 10.81
N HIS A 56 32.70 -10.80 10.05
CA HIS A 56 33.10 -9.90 8.98
C HIS A 56 33.46 -8.50 9.49
N ASP A 57 34.33 -7.81 8.79
CA ASP A 57 34.74 -6.44 9.10
C ASP A 57 33.67 -5.42 8.67
N ILE A 58 33.47 -4.39 9.48
CA ILE A 58 32.68 -3.21 9.13
C ILE A 58 33.56 -1.97 9.32
N ASP A 59 33.69 -1.19 8.26
CA ASP A 59 34.50 0.03 8.28
C ASP A 59 33.94 1.08 9.26
N LYS A 60 34.84 1.83 9.90
CA LYS A 60 34.46 2.81 10.94
C LYS A 60 33.64 4.01 10.44
N ASP A 61 33.67 4.29 9.13
CA ASP A 61 32.91 5.35 8.49
C ASP A 61 31.54 4.88 7.96
N THR A 62 31.13 3.65 8.29
CA THR A 62 29.88 3.06 7.86
C THR A 62 28.71 3.56 8.73
N ILE A 63 27.63 3.94 8.05
CA ILE A 63 26.34 4.27 8.69
C ILE A 63 25.52 2.98 8.78
N VAL A 64 25.10 2.63 9.97
CA VAL A 64 24.27 1.45 10.24
C VAL A 64 22.79 1.86 10.24
N THR A 65 21.96 1.07 9.58
CA THR A 65 20.50 1.14 9.73
C THR A 65 19.93 -0.24 10.04
N TYR A 66 18.78 -0.29 10.68
CA TYR A 66 18.22 -1.55 11.16
C TYR A 66 16.70 -1.63 11.04
N SER A 67 16.20 -2.84 10.86
CA SER A 67 14.78 -3.16 10.93
C SER A 67 14.30 -3.21 12.38
N VAL A 68 13.08 -2.75 12.62
CA VAL A 68 12.43 -2.80 13.96
C VAL A 68 12.30 -4.22 14.53
N ALA A 69 12.47 -5.25 13.71
CA ALA A 69 12.52 -6.64 14.15
C ALA A 69 13.79 -6.96 14.95
N PHE A 70 14.87 -6.21 14.74
CA PHE A 70 16.15 -6.36 15.44
C PHE A 70 16.19 -5.42 16.64
N LYS A 71 15.98 -5.98 17.82
CA LYS A 71 15.96 -5.22 19.08
C LYS A 71 17.37 -4.85 19.54
N GLU A 72 17.45 -3.95 20.51
CA GLU A 72 18.73 -3.42 21.01
C GLU A 72 19.67 -4.46 21.61
N ASP A 73 19.14 -5.56 22.13
CA ASP A 73 19.87 -6.69 22.71
C ASP A 73 20.29 -7.75 21.67
N HIS A 74 19.92 -7.59 20.41
CA HIS A 74 20.35 -8.50 19.34
C HIS A 74 21.88 -8.45 19.17
N PRO A 75 22.59 -9.60 19.02
CA PRO A 75 24.05 -9.65 18.94
C PRO A 75 24.65 -8.67 17.92
N GLU A 76 24.07 -8.56 16.71
CA GLU A 76 24.57 -7.65 15.70
C GLU A 76 24.34 -6.17 16.07
N MET A 77 23.25 -5.84 16.78
CA MET A 77 23.03 -4.49 17.30
C MET A 77 24.01 -4.13 18.41
N VAL A 78 24.33 -5.07 19.29
CA VAL A 78 25.36 -4.89 20.34
C VAL A 78 26.71 -4.67 19.69
N ARG A 79 27.09 -5.51 18.72
CA ARG A 79 28.37 -5.44 18.00
C ARG A 79 28.59 -4.07 17.34
N VAL A 80 27.61 -3.56 16.58
CA VAL A 80 27.77 -2.26 15.90
C VAL A 80 27.86 -1.08 16.89
N LYS A 81 27.21 -1.19 18.06
CA LYS A 81 27.37 -0.22 19.17
C LYS A 81 28.77 -0.27 19.78
N GLU A 82 29.33 -1.46 20.02
CA GLU A 82 30.69 -1.65 20.55
C GLU A 82 31.76 -1.14 19.57
N LEU A 83 31.52 -1.27 18.26
CA LEU A 83 32.39 -0.70 17.24
C LEU A 83 32.29 0.83 17.14
N GLY A 84 31.35 1.47 17.85
CA GLY A 84 31.15 2.92 17.87
C GLY A 84 30.65 3.50 16.56
N LEU A 85 29.91 2.72 15.76
CA LEU A 85 29.39 3.13 14.47
C LEU A 85 28.20 4.10 14.60
N THR A 86 28.00 4.95 13.61
CA THR A 86 26.84 5.81 13.53
C THR A 86 25.61 4.99 13.19
N ILE A 87 24.61 4.99 14.07
CA ILE A 87 23.35 4.25 13.88
C ILE A 87 22.24 5.26 13.59
N LYS A 88 21.51 5.07 12.48
CA LYS A 88 20.32 5.82 12.09
C LYS A 88 19.13 4.87 11.92
N LYS A 89 17.93 5.33 12.24
CA LYS A 89 16.71 4.57 11.95
C LYS A 89 16.49 4.46 10.45
N TYR A 90 15.80 3.41 10.02
CA TYR A 90 15.42 3.16 8.64
C TYR A 90 14.75 4.38 7.98
N ASN A 91 13.76 4.96 8.65
CA ASN A 91 13.01 6.10 8.13
C ASN A 91 13.84 7.40 8.08
N GLU A 92 14.85 7.57 8.94
CA GLU A 92 15.77 8.71 8.87
C GLU A 92 16.64 8.63 7.60
N ILE A 93 17.15 7.42 7.29
CA ILE A 93 17.92 7.21 6.04
C ILE A 93 17.04 7.44 4.81
N MET A 94 15.80 6.95 4.81
CA MET A 94 14.87 7.19 3.71
C MET A 94 14.54 8.70 3.59
N GLY A 95 14.35 9.40 4.70
CA GLY A 95 14.19 10.86 4.72
C GLY A 95 15.38 11.60 4.09
N ASP A 96 16.62 11.18 4.42
CA ASP A 96 17.84 11.71 3.81
C ASP A 96 17.83 11.47 2.28
N VAL A 97 17.49 10.23 1.84
CA VAL A 97 17.45 9.87 0.40
C VAL A 97 16.45 10.72 -0.37
N ILE A 98 15.21 10.82 0.07
CA ILE A 98 14.17 11.55 -0.65
C ILE A 98 14.44 13.06 -0.68
N SER A 99 15.21 13.58 0.29
CA SER A 99 15.58 15.00 0.34
C SER A 99 16.52 15.44 -0.80
N LEU A 100 17.14 14.48 -1.49
CA LEU A 100 18.03 14.72 -2.64
C LEU A 100 17.26 15.06 -3.92
N PHE A 101 15.93 14.91 -3.93
CA PHE A 101 15.07 14.99 -5.11
C PHE A 101 13.88 15.94 -4.89
N ASP A 102 13.19 16.30 -5.97
CA ASP A 102 11.84 16.85 -5.88
C ASP A 102 10.88 15.69 -5.49
N SER A 103 10.84 15.40 -4.19
CA SER A 103 10.12 14.23 -3.66
C SER A 103 8.62 14.48 -3.50
N ILE A 104 7.85 13.43 -3.74
CA ILE A 104 6.41 13.37 -3.64
C ILE A 104 6.04 12.29 -2.63
N GLY A 105 5.60 12.70 -1.45
CA GLY A 105 5.15 11.77 -0.40
C GLY A 105 3.65 11.49 -0.53
N VAL A 106 3.27 10.24 -0.71
CA VAL A 106 1.86 9.83 -0.74
C VAL A 106 1.52 9.11 0.55
N SER A 107 0.63 9.70 1.32
CA SER A 107 0.22 9.21 2.63
C SER A 107 -1.30 9.09 2.75
N GLY A 108 -1.77 8.32 3.72
CA GLY A 108 -3.17 8.07 4.02
C GLY A 108 -3.37 6.68 4.58
N THR A 109 -4.47 6.41 5.22
CA THR A 109 -4.79 5.08 5.72
C THR A 109 -4.92 4.09 4.54
N HIS A 110 -5.68 4.45 3.51
CA HIS A 110 -5.94 3.65 2.31
C HIS A 110 -5.56 4.39 1.03
N GLY A 111 -5.32 3.64 -0.07
CA GLY A 111 -5.03 4.19 -1.40
C GLY A 111 -3.59 4.61 -1.65
N LYS A 112 -2.69 4.53 -0.66
CA LYS A 112 -1.27 4.96 -0.79
C LYS A 112 -0.56 4.35 -2.00
N THR A 113 -0.55 3.03 -2.09
CA THR A 113 0.15 2.28 -3.16
C THR A 113 -0.41 2.61 -4.54
N THR A 114 -1.73 2.64 -4.68
CA THR A 114 -2.40 2.96 -5.95
C THR A 114 -2.09 4.39 -6.38
N THR A 115 -2.27 5.36 -5.48
CA THR A 115 -2.00 6.77 -5.76
C THR A 115 -0.53 7.02 -6.09
N SER A 116 0.41 6.41 -5.34
CA SER A 116 1.85 6.50 -5.64
C SER A 116 2.18 5.91 -7.01
N SER A 117 1.59 4.77 -7.34
CA SER A 117 1.78 4.12 -8.64
C SER A 117 1.22 4.95 -9.79
N LEU A 118 0.06 5.59 -9.61
CA LEU A 118 -0.54 6.51 -10.59
C LEU A 118 0.35 7.74 -10.81
N VAL A 119 0.83 8.38 -9.74
CA VAL A 119 1.75 9.52 -9.83
C VAL A 119 3.03 9.12 -10.57
N ARG A 120 3.65 8.01 -10.18
CA ARG A 120 4.82 7.45 -10.85
C ARG A 120 4.55 7.23 -12.34
N HIS A 121 3.47 6.55 -12.69
CA HIS A 121 3.12 6.20 -14.06
C HIS A 121 2.93 7.45 -14.95
N ILE A 122 2.26 8.47 -14.42
CA ILE A 122 2.12 9.76 -15.13
C ILE A 122 3.50 10.40 -15.36
N ILE A 123 4.37 10.41 -14.35
CA ILE A 123 5.73 11.00 -14.50
C ILE A 123 6.55 10.20 -15.51
N GLU A 124 6.50 8.86 -15.45
CA GLU A 124 7.24 7.95 -16.33
C GLU A 124 6.79 8.03 -17.80
N SER A 125 5.61 8.58 -18.09
CA SER A 125 5.20 8.85 -19.48
C SER A 125 6.10 9.88 -20.19
N LYS A 126 6.86 10.69 -19.44
CA LYS A 126 7.74 11.73 -19.96
C LYS A 126 9.21 11.58 -19.56
N MET A 127 9.47 11.10 -18.36
CA MET A 127 10.83 11.04 -17.82
C MET A 127 10.94 9.95 -16.77
N GLU A 128 12.10 9.35 -16.65
CA GLU A 128 12.39 8.34 -15.64
C GLU A 128 12.18 8.91 -14.22
N CYS A 129 11.56 8.13 -13.35
CA CYS A 129 11.20 8.52 -11.99
C CYS A 129 11.87 7.59 -10.96
N ASN A 130 12.37 8.16 -9.88
CA ASN A 130 12.74 7.38 -8.70
C ASN A 130 11.51 7.08 -7.87
N TYR A 131 11.48 5.93 -7.22
CA TYR A 131 10.34 5.56 -6.41
C TYR A 131 10.67 4.56 -5.31
N PHE A 132 9.82 4.54 -4.29
CA PHE A 132 9.70 3.52 -3.27
C PHE A 132 8.21 3.33 -2.99
N ILE A 133 7.62 2.24 -3.49
CA ILE A 133 6.18 2.00 -3.48
C ILE A 133 5.89 0.59 -3.01
N GLY A 134 5.01 0.47 -2.03
CA GLY A 134 4.56 -0.81 -1.50
C GLY A 134 5.67 -1.66 -0.93
N ALA A 135 5.43 -2.97 -0.89
CA ALA A 135 6.33 -3.93 -0.29
C ALA A 135 7.35 -4.44 -1.33
N GLY A 136 8.55 -3.85 -1.33
CA GLY A 136 9.69 -4.38 -2.07
C GLY A 136 9.88 -3.84 -3.48
N ASP A 137 9.15 -2.82 -3.90
CA ASP A 137 9.34 -2.18 -5.19
C ASP A 137 9.99 -0.80 -5.03
N GLY A 138 11.20 -0.63 -5.56
CA GLY A 138 11.96 0.60 -5.47
C GLY A 138 13.09 0.69 -6.48
N PHE A 139 13.31 1.91 -6.96
CA PHE A 139 14.35 2.25 -7.91
C PHE A 139 14.83 3.67 -7.67
N ALA A 140 16.15 3.89 -7.81
CA ALA A 140 16.69 5.23 -7.80
C ALA A 140 17.88 5.37 -8.75
N LYS A 141 18.00 6.54 -9.36
CA LYS A 141 19.11 6.91 -10.24
C LYS A 141 19.48 8.38 -10.00
N LYS A 142 20.76 8.64 -9.84
CA LYS A 142 21.29 10.01 -9.80
C LYS A 142 20.91 10.74 -11.09
N GLY A 143 20.41 11.95 -10.95
CA GLY A 143 20.02 12.79 -12.10
C GLY A 143 18.55 12.74 -12.45
N ASN A 144 17.79 11.75 -11.98
CA ASN A 144 16.34 11.82 -12.03
C ASN A 144 15.86 12.99 -11.16
N LYS A 145 14.79 13.66 -11.61
CA LYS A 145 14.28 14.84 -10.91
C LYS A 145 13.36 14.46 -9.75
N TYR A 146 12.43 13.53 -9.99
CA TYR A 146 11.39 13.19 -9.04
C TYR A 146 11.68 11.90 -8.28
N PHE A 147 11.20 11.86 -7.03
CA PHE A 147 11.17 10.65 -6.21
C PHE A 147 9.77 10.49 -5.61
N VAL A 148 9.03 9.47 -6.04
CA VAL A 148 7.72 9.13 -5.48
C VAL A 148 7.91 8.15 -4.34
N VAL A 149 7.43 8.50 -3.14
CA VAL A 149 7.55 7.65 -1.95
C VAL A 149 6.19 7.42 -1.30
N GLU A 150 5.85 6.15 -1.14
CA GLU A 150 4.75 5.75 -0.28
C GLU A 150 5.14 6.04 1.17
N SER A 151 4.40 6.94 1.81
CA SER A 151 4.72 7.48 3.13
C SER A 151 3.83 6.83 4.18
N ASP A 152 4.36 5.72 4.75
CA ASP A 152 3.63 4.88 5.70
C ASP A 152 3.54 5.54 7.09
N GLU A 153 2.31 5.63 7.60
CA GLU A 153 2.01 6.14 8.93
C GLU A 153 2.35 5.15 10.05
N PHE A 154 2.46 3.87 9.75
CA PHE A 154 2.78 2.84 10.74
C PHE A 154 4.05 3.19 11.52
N ASN A 155 4.01 3.06 12.85
CA ASN A 155 5.10 3.49 13.72
C ASN A 155 5.60 4.92 13.49
N ARG A 156 4.76 5.79 12.93
CA ARG A 156 5.08 7.20 12.62
C ARG A 156 6.26 7.36 11.68
N HIS A 157 6.54 6.37 10.81
CA HIS A 157 7.75 6.38 9.96
C HIS A 157 7.84 7.63 9.09
N PHE A 158 6.73 8.07 8.49
CA PHE A 158 6.70 9.22 7.61
C PHE A 158 7.02 10.57 8.30
N THR A 159 7.04 10.63 9.64
CA THR A 159 7.44 11.85 10.36
C THR A 159 8.93 12.19 10.21
N ALA A 160 9.74 11.30 9.66
CA ALA A 160 11.12 11.57 9.27
C ALA A 160 11.23 12.16 7.84
N TYR A 161 10.12 12.24 7.09
CA TYR A 161 10.12 12.65 5.70
C TYR A 161 9.81 14.14 5.56
N HIS A 162 10.54 14.81 4.67
CA HIS A 162 10.38 16.22 4.35
C HIS A 162 10.18 16.41 2.83
N PRO A 163 9.08 15.90 2.26
CA PRO A 163 8.90 15.90 0.81
C PRO A 163 8.68 17.32 0.27
N MET A 164 8.95 17.51 -1.03
CA MET A 164 8.62 18.77 -1.72
C MET A 164 7.12 18.93 -1.91
N TYR A 165 6.45 17.82 -2.23
CA TYR A 165 5.00 17.72 -2.44
C TYR A 165 4.44 16.54 -1.67
N SER A 166 3.18 16.61 -1.27
CA SER A 166 2.51 15.45 -0.70
C SER A 166 1.08 15.29 -1.18
N ILE A 167 0.60 14.03 -1.12
CA ILE A 167 -0.80 13.69 -1.24
C ILE A 167 -1.24 13.07 0.08
N ILE A 168 -2.43 13.45 0.59
CA ILE A 168 -3.08 12.82 1.73
C ILE A 168 -4.43 12.29 1.26
N THR A 169 -4.57 10.96 1.18
CA THR A 169 -5.77 10.32 0.61
C THR A 169 -6.92 10.26 1.59
N ASN A 170 -6.69 9.79 2.80
CA ASN A 170 -7.69 9.70 3.87
C ASN A 170 -7.02 9.44 5.22
N ILE A 171 -7.76 9.66 6.30
CA ILE A 171 -7.35 9.33 7.67
C ILE A 171 -8.50 8.59 8.33
N GLU A 172 -8.25 7.36 8.75
CA GLU A 172 -9.18 6.50 9.47
C GLU A 172 -8.51 5.88 10.71
N ALA A 173 -9.30 5.32 11.60
CA ALA A 173 -8.78 4.63 12.79
C ALA A 173 -8.18 3.28 12.39
N GLU A 174 -6.88 3.24 12.24
CA GLU A 174 -6.08 2.04 11.97
C GLU A 174 -4.81 2.04 12.81
N HIS A 175 -4.14 0.89 12.90
CA HIS A 175 -2.88 0.74 13.65
C HIS A 175 -3.00 1.16 15.14
N LEU A 176 -4.11 0.80 15.79
CA LEU A 176 -4.37 1.12 17.19
C LEU A 176 -3.35 0.48 18.17
N GLU A 177 -2.51 -0.44 17.69
CA GLU A 177 -1.33 -0.91 18.41
C GLU A 177 -0.20 0.15 18.51
N CYS A 178 -0.21 1.16 17.63
CA CYS A 178 0.78 2.24 17.55
C CYS A 178 0.21 3.60 17.94
N TYR A 179 -1.12 3.76 17.84
CA TYR A 179 -1.84 5.00 18.07
C TYR A 179 -2.89 4.84 19.16
N ARG A 180 -3.07 5.87 19.97
CA ARG A 180 -4.06 5.87 21.06
C ARG A 180 -5.50 5.94 20.53
N ASP A 181 -5.71 6.78 19.53
CA ASP A 181 -7.02 7.11 18.97
C ASP A 181 -6.85 7.86 17.64
N ILE A 182 -7.98 8.22 17.01
CA ILE A 182 -8.02 8.95 15.74
C ILE A 182 -7.36 10.35 15.83
N ASP A 183 -7.42 10.99 17.01
CA ASP A 183 -6.82 12.30 17.21
C ASP A 183 -5.29 12.19 17.17
N ASP A 184 -4.72 11.15 17.78
CA ASP A 184 -3.27 10.86 17.75
C ASP A 184 -2.78 10.51 16.34
N ILE A 185 -3.60 9.79 15.56
CA ILE A 185 -3.32 9.54 14.13
C ILE A 185 -3.30 10.89 13.38
N ARG A 186 -4.36 11.69 13.49
CA ARG A 186 -4.47 12.99 12.82
C ARG A 186 -3.31 13.93 13.19
N ASP A 187 -2.93 14.02 14.46
CA ASP A 187 -1.82 14.83 14.92
C ASP A 187 -0.51 14.41 14.26
N THR A 188 -0.34 13.10 14.03
CA THR A 188 0.84 12.58 13.33
C THR A 188 0.82 12.92 11.83
N PHE A 189 -0.36 12.88 11.18
CA PHE A 189 -0.52 13.38 9.81
C PHE A 189 -0.30 14.89 9.72
N GLU A 190 -0.68 15.68 10.75
CA GLU A 190 -0.38 17.11 10.80
C GLU A 190 1.13 17.38 10.81
N ILE A 191 1.92 16.58 11.54
CA ILE A 191 3.38 16.66 11.52
C ILE A 191 3.90 16.44 10.09
N PHE A 192 3.51 15.35 9.44
CA PHE A 192 3.93 15.04 8.07
C PHE A 192 3.49 16.14 7.08
N ALA A 193 2.24 16.59 7.13
CA ALA A 193 1.73 17.66 6.28
C ALA A 193 2.57 18.93 6.41
N ASN A 194 2.89 19.32 7.65
CA ASN A 194 3.64 20.54 7.93
C ASN A 194 5.16 20.43 7.67
N GLN A 195 5.66 19.24 7.38
CA GLN A 195 7.01 18.97 6.86
C GLN A 195 7.09 19.06 5.33
N THR A 196 5.97 19.03 4.63
CA THR A 196 5.89 19.23 3.18
C THR A 196 6.31 20.68 2.84
N LYS A 197 7.17 20.83 1.82
CA LYS A 197 7.83 22.13 1.57
C LYS A 197 7.06 23.05 0.63
N LYS A 198 6.34 22.53 -0.39
CA LYS A 198 5.74 23.37 -1.44
C LYS A 198 4.22 23.31 -1.48
N LEU A 199 3.64 22.12 -1.64
CA LEU A 199 2.20 21.97 -1.83
C LEU A 199 1.73 20.61 -1.33
N ILE A 200 0.55 20.60 -0.75
CA ILE A 200 -0.19 19.42 -0.35
C ILE A 200 -1.45 19.31 -1.21
N VAL A 201 -1.73 18.13 -1.75
CA VAL A 201 -3.02 17.76 -2.34
C VAL A 201 -3.72 16.83 -1.35
N ALA A 202 -4.83 17.24 -0.76
CA ALA A 202 -5.46 16.53 0.33
C ALA A 202 -6.94 16.23 0.05
N ASN A 203 -7.42 15.06 0.45
CA ASN A 203 -8.81 14.69 0.28
C ASN A 203 -9.72 15.56 1.18
N GLY A 204 -10.40 16.50 0.55
CA GLY A 204 -11.29 17.42 1.24
C GLY A 204 -12.66 16.85 1.62
N ASP A 205 -12.98 15.65 1.17
CA ASP A 205 -14.21 14.95 1.55
C ASP A 205 -14.01 14.11 2.82
N ASN A 206 -12.76 13.87 3.22
CA ASN A 206 -12.46 13.19 4.48
C ASN A 206 -12.41 14.18 5.66
N VAL A 207 -13.24 13.92 6.66
CA VAL A 207 -13.44 14.82 7.80
C VAL A 207 -12.15 15.01 8.61
N GLU A 208 -11.37 13.96 8.82
CA GLU A 208 -10.14 14.04 9.61
C GLU A 208 -9.03 14.78 8.86
N VAL A 209 -8.94 14.61 7.55
CA VAL A 209 -8.03 15.39 6.68
C VAL A 209 -8.36 16.88 6.73
N ARG A 210 -9.64 17.24 6.74
CA ARG A 210 -10.07 18.65 6.85
C ARG A 210 -9.73 19.31 8.20
N LYS A 211 -9.60 18.51 9.27
CA LYS A 211 -9.28 19.04 10.62
C LYS A 211 -7.80 19.38 10.82
N ILE A 212 -6.90 18.94 9.93
CA ILE A 212 -5.47 19.23 10.02
C ILE A 212 -5.24 20.74 9.94
N ASN A 213 -4.37 21.24 10.80
CA ASN A 213 -3.92 22.65 10.79
C ASN A 213 -2.72 22.80 9.83
N TYR A 214 -3.00 23.05 8.56
CA TYR A 214 -2.00 23.18 7.50
C TYR A 214 -1.22 24.49 7.61
N LYS A 215 0.10 24.42 7.65
CA LYS A 215 1.02 25.57 7.52
C LYS A 215 1.57 25.71 6.10
N THR A 216 1.63 24.59 5.37
CA THR A 216 2.01 24.54 3.97
C THR A 216 0.76 24.75 3.10
N PRO A 217 0.88 25.40 1.92
CA PRO A 217 -0.24 25.53 0.99
C PRO A 217 -0.89 24.16 0.70
N VAL A 218 -2.22 24.11 0.79
CA VAL A 218 -3.01 22.91 0.52
C VAL A 218 -4.06 23.19 -0.54
N LYS A 219 -4.26 22.24 -1.46
CA LYS A 219 -5.40 22.15 -2.37
C LYS A 219 -6.21 20.93 -2.02
N PHE A 220 -7.48 21.14 -1.71
CA PHE A 220 -8.39 20.06 -1.40
C PHE A 220 -9.02 19.49 -2.67
N TYR A 221 -9.10 18.16 -2.76
CA TYR A 221 -9.77 17.46 -3.85
C TYR A 221 -10.89 16.55 -3.33
N GLY A 222 -11.86 16.25 -4.20
CA GLY A 222 -12.97 15.36 -3.89
C GLY A 222 -14.22 15.65 -4.73
N PHE A 223 -15.34 15.09 -4.30
CA PHE A 223 -16.64 15.27 -4.98
C PHE A 223 -17.38 16.53 -4.50
N ASN A 224 -17.12 17.00 -3.28
CA ASN A 224 -17.81 18.17 -2.74
C ASN A 224 -17.41 19.46 -3.46
N ASP A 225 -18.37 20.30 -3.78
CA ASP A 225 -18.15 21.58 -4.50
C ASP A 225 -17.32 22.62 -3.70
N ASN A 226 -17.08 22.38 -2.42
CA ASN A 226 -16.23 23.24 -1.58
C ASN A 226 -14.73 22.88 -1.64
N ASN A 227 -14.35 21.94 -2.51
CA ASN A 227 -12.97 21.61 -2.80
C ASN A 227 -12.40 22.55 -3.87
N ASP A 228 -11.07 22.72 -3.89
CA ASP A 228 -10.35 23.45 -4.94
C ASP A 228 -10.32 22.65 -6.24
N ILE A 229 -10.35 21.32 -6.12
CA ILE A 229 -10.29 20.34 -7.20
C ILE A 229 -11.52 19.43 -7.07
N VAL A 230 -12.44 19.53 -8.00
CA VAL A 230 -13.75 18.89 -7.89
C VAL A 230 -13.94 17.85 -8.98
N ILE A 231 -14.32 16.63 -8.56
CA ILE A 231 -14.71 15.54 -9.45
C ILE A 231 -16.19 15.67 -9.76
N LYS A 232 -16.53 15.70 -11.06
CA LYS A 232 -17.94 15.75 -11.53
C LYS A 232 -18.19 14.74 -12.63
N ASN A 233 -19.45 14.53 -12.92
CA ASN A 233 -19.92 13.68 -14.05
C ASN A 233 -19.27 12.29 -14.06
N MET A 234 -19.06 11.70 -12.88
CA MET A 234 -18.49 10.36 -12.76
C MET A 234 -19.44 9.32 -13.36
N SER A 235 -18.89 8.42 -14.16
CA SER A 235 -19.57 7.24 -14.69
C SER A 235 -18.76 6.00 -14.41
N LEU A 236 -19.40 5.01 -13.80
CA LEU A 236 -18.82 3.71 -13.46
C LEU A 236 -19.35 2.66 -14.43
N LEU A 237 -18.50 2.22 -15.37
CA LEU A 237 -18.82 1.28 -16.44
C LEU A 237 -18.10 -0.06 -16.23
N ASP A 238 -18.54 -1.12 -16.87
CA ASP A 238 -17.87 -2.42 -16.87
C ASP A 238 -16.51 -2.43 -17.60
N THR A 239 -16.23 -1.37 -18.35
CA THR A 239 -14.94 -1.15 -19.04
C THR A 239 -13.96 -0.26 -18.27
N GLY A 240 -14.39 0.36 -17.17
CA GLY A 240 -13.61 1.30 -16.38
C GLY A 240 -14.46 2.43 -15.81
N SER A 241 -13.81 3.52 -15.46
CA SER A 241 -14.49 4.71 -14.91
C SER A 241 -14.14 5.95 -15.72
N SER A 242 -15.06 6.90 -15.80
CA SER A 242 -14.80 8.21 -16.40
C SER A 242 -15.29 9.33 -15.51
N PHE A 243 -14.66 10.50 -15.60
CA PHE A 243 -15.03 11.68 -14.81
C PHE A 243 -14.47 12.96 -15.40
N ASP A 244 -15.08 14.07 -15.04
CA ASP A 244 -14.57 15.40 -15.28
C ASP A 244 -13.84 15.91 -14.04
N LEU A 245 -12.68 16.51 -14.23
CA LEU A 245 -11.94 17.17 -13.17
C LEU A 245 -11.96 18.69 -13.37
N TYR A 246 -12.41 19.41 -12.36
CA TYR A 246 -12.38 20.86 -12.30
C TYR A 246 -11.29 21.31 -11.35
N ILE A 247 -10.48 22.28 -11.75
CA ILE A 247 -9.45 22.93 -10.88
C ILE A 247 -9.80 24.41 -10.80
N ASP A 248 -9.92 24.93 -9.58
CA ASP A 248 -10.30 26.32 -9.33
C ASP A 248 -11.54 26.75 -10.15
N ASN A 249 -12.58 25.90 -10.16
CA ASN A 249 -13.86 26.02 -10.91
C ASN A 249 -13.76 25.97 -12.44
N ASN A 250 -12.61 25.70 -13.03
CA ASN A 250 -12.47 25.54 -14.47
C ASN A 250 -12.33 24.07 -14.84
N LEU A 251 -13.00 23.63 -15.89
CA LEU A 251 -12.82 22.27 -16.41
C LEU A 251 -11.37 22.08 -16.84
N PHE A 252 -10.66 21.26 -16.10
CA PHE A 252 -9.28 20.90 -16.40
C PHE A 252 -9.20 19.82 -17.50
N GLY A 253 -10.08 18.80 -17.43
CA GLY A 253 -10.15 17.76 -18.43
C GLY A 253 -11.20 16.70 -18.11
N HIS A 254 -11.51 15.89 -19.11
CA HIS A 254 -12.26 14.65 -19.00
C HIS A 254 -11.27 13.49 -19.01
N PHE A 255 -11.44 12.53 -18.12
CA PHE A 255 -10.53 11.39 -17.95
C PHE A 255 -11.29 10.07 -18.04
N ASN A 256 -10.73 9.14 -18.80
CA ASN A 256 -11.16 7.74 -18.85
C ASN A 256 -10.05 6.88 -18.28
N ILE A 257 -10.35 6.07 -17.27
CA ILE A 257 -9.38 5.22 -16.59
C ILE A 257 -9.83 3.75 -16.64
N PRO A 258 -8.94 2.79 -16.89
CA PRO A 258 -9.26 1.36 -16.89
C PRO A 258 -9.34 0.79 -15.47
N LEU A 259 -9.86 1.58 -14.52
CA LEU A 259 -9.96 1.26 -13.11
C LEU A 259 -11.42 1.28 -12.66
N PHE A 260 -11.73 0.48 -11.64
CA PHE A 260 -13.10 0.23 -11.19
C PHE A 260 -13.27 0.72 -9.74
N GLY A 261 -14.42 1.36 -9.49
CA GLY A 261 -14.78 1.88 -8.17
C GLY A 261 -14.50 3.38 -8.00
N GLU A 262 -15.34 4.01 -7.19
CA GLU A 262 -15.24 5.44 -6.85
C GLU A 262 -13.91 5.78 -6.19
N HIS A 263 -13.38 4.89 -5.34
CA HIS A 263 -12.09 5.09 -4.69
C HIS A 263 -10.92 5.21 -5.70
N MET A 264 -10.97 4.46 -6.81
CA MET A 264 -9.96 4.57 -7.88
C MET A 264 -10.07 5.89 -8.64
N VAL A 265 -11.27 6.44 -8.77
CA VAL A 265 -11.50 7.79 -9.32
C VAL A 265 -10.88 8.83 -8.38
N MET A 266 -11.05 8.69 -7.06
CA MET A 266 -10.44 9.56 -6.07
C MET A 266 -8.90 9.51 -6.11
N ASP A 267 -8.32 8.30 -6.16
CA ASP A 267 -6.86 8.12 -6.25
C ASP A 267 -6.30 8.72 -7.56
N ALA A 268 -6.99 8.51 -8.69
CA ALA A 268 -6.61 9.11 -9.97
C ALA A 268 -6.73 10.64 -9.95
N ALA A 269 -7.79 11.19 -9.38
CA ALA A 269 -7.97 12.63 -9.24
C ALA A 269 -6.86 13.28 -8.40
N ALA A 270 -6.44 12.64 -7.31
CA ALA A 270 -5.31 13.09 -6.49
C ALA A 270 -3.99 13.12 -7.29
N ALA A 271 -3.72 12.04 -8.03
CA ALA A 271 -2.52 11.95 -8.87
C ALA A 271 -2.52 12.99 -10.00
N ILE A 272 -3.65 13.17 -10.70
CA ILE A 272 -3.82 14.19 -11.74
C ILE A 272 -3.64 15.58 -11.16
N ALA A 273 -4.27 15.87 -10.02
CA ALA A 273 -4.19 17.14 -9.33
C ALA A 273 -2.74 17.52 -9.00
N LEU A 274 -1.97 16.58 -8.45
CA LEU A 274 -0.56 16.84 -8.16
C LEU A 274 0.24 16.99 -9.45
N CYS A 275 0.12 16.09 -10.42
CA CYS A 275 0.90 16.12 -11.66
C CYS A 275 0.59 17.38 -12.50
N SER A 276 -0.63 17.94 -12.43
CA SER A 276 -0.95 19.21 -13.07
C SER A 276 -0.08 20.35 -12.54
N THR A 277 0.24 20.35 -11.25
CA THR A 277 1.13 21.35 -10.63
C THR A 277 2.61 21.17 -11.02
N LEU A 278 2.96 19.97 -11.47
CA LEU A 278 4.31 19.66 -11.99
C LEU A 278 4.45 20.01 -13.48
N GLY A 279 3.38 20.50 -14.13
CA GLY A 279 3.37 20.95 -15.52
C GLY A 279 2.99 19.88 -16.54
N PHE A 280 2.34 18.79 -16.11
CA PHE A 280 1.74 17.84 -17.03
C PHE A 280 0.39 18.37 -17.50
N SER A 281 0.13 18.30 -18.82
CA SER A 281 -1.15 18.68 -19.39
C SER A 281 -2.21 17.58 -19.18
N ASN A 282 -3.49 17.98 -19.26
CA ASN A 282 -4.60 17.03 -19.17
C ASN A 282 -4.47 15.89 -20.19
N LYS A 283 -4.11 16.21 -21.44
CA LYS A 283 -3.97 15.24 -22.51
C LYS A 283 -2.87 14.20 -22.23
N GLU A 284 -1.72 14.64 -21.76
CA GLU A 284 -0.61 13.74 -21.40
C GLU A 284 -0.97 12.80 -20.28
N MET A 285 -1.70 13.30 -19.27
CA MET A 285 -2.15 12.49 -18.16
C MET A 285 -3.27 11.52 -18.57
N GLU A 286 -4.21 11.95 -19.42
CA GLU A 286 -5.24 11.06 -19.97
C GLU A 286 -4.62 9.90 -20.75
N GLU A 287 -3.68 10.19 -21.67
CA GLU A 287 -2.97 9.17 -22.45
C GLU A 287 -2.19 8.20 -21.56
N ALA A 288 -1.50 8.70 -20.53
CA ALA A 288 -0.78 7.88 -19.58
C ALA A 288 -1.72 6.94 -18.80
N LEU A 289 -2.81 7.47 -18.27
CA LEU A 289 -3.73 6.71 -17.43
C LEU A 289 -4.46 5.58 -18.18
N GLN A 290 -4.64 5.68 -19.49
CA GLN A 290 -5.23 4.61 -20.30
C GLN A 290 -4.36 3.33 -20.31
N SER A 291 -3.07 3.44 -20.13
CA SER A 291 -2.12 2.31 -20.06
C SER A 291 -1.79 1.87 -18.63
N PHE A 292 -2.44 2.47 -17.63
CA PHE A 292 -2.16 2.14 -16.24
C PHE A 292 -2.71 0.76 -15.86
N HIS A 293 -1.88 -0.01 -15.18
CA HIS A 293 -2.26 -1.27 -14.55
C HIS A 293 -1.94 -1.22 -13.07
N ASN A 294 -2.84 -1.69 -12.26
CA ASN A 294 -2.65 -1.76 -10.81
C ASN A 294 -1.41 -2.59 -10.43
N ALA A 295 -0.86 -2.29 -9.26
CA ALA A 295 0.18 -3.11 -8.65
C ALA A 295 -0.33 -4.55 -8.43
N LYS A 296 0.60 -5.50 -8.30
CA LYS A 296 0.26 -6.88 -7.94
C LYS A 296 -0.63 -6.91 -6.69
N ARG A 297 -1.60 -7.79 -6.69
CA ARG A 297 -2.56 -7.94 -5.59
C ARG A 297 -3.36 -6.66 -5.27
N ARG A 298 -3.61 -5.82 -6.28
CA ARG A 298 -4.51 -4.68 -6.21
C ARG A 298 -5.51 -4.80 -7.34
N PHE A 299 -6.65 -5.46 -7.08
CA PHE A 299 -7.69 -5.78 -8.07
C PHE A 299 -7.11 -6.51 -9.30
N ALA A 300 -6.19 -7.46 -9.05
CA ALA A 300 -5.57 -8.24 -10.11
C ALA A 300 -6.57 -9.28 -10.64
N ILE A 301 -6.83 -9.25 -11.92
CA ILE A 301 -7.85 -10.08 -12.57
C ILE A 301 -7.17 -11.13 -13.43
N GLU A 302 -7.62 -12.37 -13.32
CA GLU A 302 -7.21 -13.48 -14.16
C GLU A 302 -8.45 -14.28 -14.61
N ASP A 303 -8.58 -14.53 -15.91
CA ASP A 303 -9.53 -15.53 -16.43
C ASP A 303 -8.82 -16.88 -16.48
N TYR A 304 -9.28 -17.80 -15.64
CA TYR A 304 -8.73 -19.15 -15.59
C TYR A 304 -9.81 -20.18 -15.86
N LYS A 305 -9.79 -20.77 -17.08
CA LYS A 305 -10.76 -21.76 -17.55
C LYS A 305 -12.22 -21.30 -17.47
N GLY A 306 -12.47 -20.01 -17.66
CA GLY A 306 -13.81 -19.39 -17.59
C GLY A 306 -14.22 -18.90 -16.21
N SER A 307 -13.49 -19.25 -15.15
CA SER A 307 -13.63 -18.64 -13.84
C SER A 307 -12.87 -17.32 -13.78
N ILE A 308 -13.50 -16.28 -13.29
CA ILE A 308 -12.84 -15.00 -13.06
C ILE A 308 -12.27 -14.97 -11.64
N ILE A 309 -10.95 -14.97 -11.56
CA ILE A 309 -10.22 -14.89 -10.29
C ILE A 309 -9.77 -13.45 -10.09
N ILE A 310 -10.10 -12.88 -8.93
CA ILE A 310 -9.62 -11.56 -8.51
C ILE A 310 -8.76 -11.75 -7.26
N ASP A 311 -7.53 -11.21 -7.28
CA ASP A 311 -6.64 -11.15 -6.13
C ASP A 311 -6.53 -9.70 -5.65
N ASP A 312 -6.90 -9.45 -4.39
CA ASP A 312 -6.83 -8.13 -3.79
C ASP A 312 -6.26 -8.16 -2.37
N TYR A 313 -5.46 -7.17 -2.05
CA TYR A 313 -4.79 -7.04 -0.76
C TYR A 313 -5.73 -6.54 0.35
N ALA A 314 -6.97 -6.15 0.02
CA ALA A 314 -7.95 -5.60 0.95
C ALA A 314 -8.10 -6.50 2.18
N HIS A 315 -7.97 -5.90 3.35
CA HIS A 315 -8.02 -6.58 4.63
C HIS A 315 -8.71 -5.76 5.75
N HIS A 316 -9.00 -4.49 5.49
CA HIS A 316 -9.87 -3.64 6.32
C HIS A 316 -11.30 -3.62 5.74
N PRO A 317 -12.37 -3.52 6.55
CA PRO A 317 -13.74 -3.50 6.03
C PRO A 317 -14.00 -2.45 4.95
N THR A 318 -13.47 -1.24 5.11
CA THR A 318 -13.58 -0.16 4.12
C THR A 318 -12.97 -0.58 2.77
N GLU A 319 -11.79 -1.19 2.77
CA GLU A 319 -11.12 -1.68 1.55
C GLU A 319 -11.95 -2.79 0.89
N ILE A 320 -12.44 -3.76 1.69
CA ILE A 320 -13.25 -4.87 1.22
C ILE A 320 -14.54 -4.35 0.56
N GLU A 321 -15.22 -3.40 1.20
CA GLU A 321 -16.44 -2.81 0.69
C GLU A 321 -16.22 -2.18 -0.68
N VAL A 322 -15.21 -1.32 -0.83
CA VAL A 322 -14.94 -0.63 -2.09
C VAL A 322 -14.47 -1.58 -3.19
N THR A 323 -13.68 -2.61 -2.84
CA THR A 323 -13.26 -3.65 -3.79
C THR A 323 -14.45 -4.47 -4.28
N LEU A 324 -15.32 -4.94 -3.39
CA LEU A 324 -16.50 -5.72 -3.79
C LEU A 324 -17.49 -4.89 -4.64
N LYS A 325 -17.66 -3.60 -4.36
CA LYS A 325 -18.42 -2.68 -5.22
C LYS A 325 -17.77 -2.53 -6.59
N ALA A 326 -16.44 -2.45 -6.67
CA ALA A 326 -15.71 -2.40 -7.93
C ALA A 326 -15.86 -3.70 -8.74
N VAL A 327 -15.89 -4.86 -8.07
CA VAL A 327 -16.18 -6.15 -8.73
C VAL A 327 -17.60 -6.16 -9.28
N ARG A 328 -18.58 -5.66 -8.54
CA ARG A 328 -19.96 -5.52 -9.03
C ARG A 328 -20.08 -4.58 -10.21
N GLN A 329 -19.33 -3.48 -10.23
CA GLN A 329 -19.26 -2.58 -11.39
C GLN A 329 -18.78 -3.32 -12.64
N LYS A 330 -17.68 -4.06 -12.51
CA LYS A 330 -17.07 -4.76 -13.65
C LYS A 330 -17.87 -5.97 -14.12
N TYR A 331 -18.49 -6.70 -13.19
CA TYR A 331 -19.21 -7.95 -13.46
C TYR A 331 -20.63 -7.91 -12.89
N PRO A 332 -21.51 -7.01 -13.40
CA PRO A 332 -22.83 -6.76 -12.80
C PRO A 332 -23.78 -7.98 -12.84
N ASN A 333 -23.56 -8.89 -13.78
CA ASN A 333 -24.45 -10.03 -14.04
C ASN A 333 -23.88 -11.38 -13.55
N LYS A 334 -22.67 -11.40 -12.96
CA LYS A 334 -22.07 -12.62 -12.43
C LYS A 334 -22.32 -12.73 -10.92
N LYS A 335 -22.40 -13.95 -10.42
CA LYS A 335 -22.32 -14.15 -8.97
C LYS A 335 -20.94 -13.77 -8.48
N LEU A 336 -20.90 -13.18 -7.30
CA LEU A 336 -19.69 -12.77 -6.62
C LEU A 336 -19.50 -13.60 -5.37
N VAL A 337 -18.44 -14.38 -5.36
CA VAL A 337 -18.00 -15.16 -4.20
C VAL A 337 -16.74 -14.52 -3.66
N VAL A 338 -16.69 -14.24 -2.37
CA VAL A 338 -15.48 -13.75 -1.72
C VAL A 338 -14.84 -14.85 -0.89
N VAL A 339 -13.52 -14.96 -0.97
CA VAL A 339 -12.68 -15.81 -0.12
C VAL A 339 -11.73 -14.89 0.64
N PHE A 340 -11.90 -14.81 1.94
CA PHE A 340 -11.17 -13.85 2.77
C PHE A 340 -10.30 -14.54 3.82
N VAL A 341 -9.07 -14.05 3.94
CA VAL A 341 -8.14 -14.42 5.02
C VAL A 341 -8.15 -13.32 6.07
N PRO A 342 -8.90 -13.50 7.19
CA PRO A 342 -8.91 -12.51 8.26
C PRO A 342 -7.52 -12.36 8.86
N ASN A 343 -7.10 -11.12 9.09
CA ASN A 343 -5.80 -10.82 9.69
C ASN A 343 -6.01 -10.09 11.02
N THR A 344 -5.44 -10.65 12.07
CA THR A 344 -5.50 -10.28 13.49
C THR A 344 -6.87 -10.51 14.16
N TYR A 345 -6.80 -10.93 15.42
CA TYR A 345 -7.98 -11.11 16.27
C TYR A 345 -8.58 -9.77 16.68
N SER A 346 -7.74 -8.77 16.98
CA SER A 346 -8.18 -7.42 17.35
C SER A 346 -9.06 -6.82 16.26
N ARG A 347 -8.61 -6.81 15.00
CA ARG A 347 -9.38 -6.27 13.88
C ARG A 347 -10.68 -7.04 13.67
N THR A 348 -10.65 -8.37 13.75
CA THR A 348 -11.85 -9.22 13.64
C THR A 348 -12.88 -8.87 14.70
N LYS A 349 -12.44 -8.63 15.95
CA LYS A 349 -13.30 -8.25 17.07
C LYS A 349 -13.86 -6.84 16.90
N ASP A 350 -12.99 -5.87 16.65
CA ASP A 350 -13.32 -4.45 16.71
C ASP A 350 -14.19 -4.00 15.53
N PHE A 351 -14.05 -4.64 14.37
CA PHE A 351 -14.78 -4.31 13.14
C PHE A 351 -15.75 -5.40 12.66
N THR A 352 -16.23 -6.25 13.57
CA THR A 352 -17.12 -7.38 13.20
C THR A 352 -18.33 -6.94 12.36
N ASN A 353 -19.02 -5.87 12.75
CA ASN A 353 -20.26 -5.45 12.07
C ASN A 353 -19.97 -4.82 10.71
N GLU A 354 -18.86 -4.10 10.58
CA GLU A 354 -18.38 -3.49 9.37
C GLU A 354 -17.96 -4.58 8.35
N PHE A 355 -17.28 -5.65 8.81
CA PHE A 355 -16.98 -6.83 7.98
C PHE A 355 -18.27 -7.48 7.48
N VAL A 356 -19.26 -7.70 8.34
CA VAL A 356 -20.56 -8.28 7.96
C VAL A 356 -21.25 -7.41 6.89
N SER A 357 -21.23 -6.09 7.06
CA SER A 357 -21.79 -5.16 6.07
C SER A 357 -21.08 -5.27 4.73
N ALA A 358 -19.76 -5.27 4.73
CA ALA A 358 -18.95 -5.36 3.51
C ALA A 358 -19.17 -6.70 2.78
N PHE A 359 -19.10 -7.83 3.49
CA PHE A 359 -19.25 -9.15 2.85
C PHE A 359 -20.67 -9.43 2.34
N ASN A 360 -21.72 -8.80 2.89
CA ASN A 360 -23.08 -8.94 2.37
C ASN A 360 -23.29 -8.28 0.99
N ILE A 361 -22.28 -7.60 0.43
CA ILE A 361 -22.25 -7.18 -0.98
C ILE A 361 -22.06 -8.38 -1.91
N ALA A 362 -21.35 -9.41 -1.46
CA ALA A 362 -21.18 -10.66 -2.20
C ALA A 362 -22.40 -11.59 -2.08
N ASP A 363 -22.56 -12.52 -3.02
CA ASP A 363 -23.60 -13.55 -2.95
C ASP A 363 -23.24 -14.63 -1.94
N LYS A 364 -21.95 -14.85 -1.72
CA LYS A 364 -21.42 -15.77 -0.71
C LYS A 364 -20.04 -15.33 -0.23
N ALA A 365 -19.79 -15.53 1.06
CA ALA A 365 -18.49 -15.25 1.67
C ALA A 365 -17.94 -16.51 2.35
N TYR A 366 -16.69 -16.82 2.03
CA TYR A 366 -15.91 -17.86 2.69
C TYR A 366 -14.76 -17.19 3.46
N LEU A 367 -14.58 -17.56 4.73
CA LEU A 367 -13.49 -17.08 5.54
C LEU A 367 -12.60 -18.26 5.96
N THR A 368 -11.29 -18.04 5.97
CA THR A 368 -10.34 -18.99 6.56
C THR A 368 -10.27 -18.80 8.07
N GLU A 369 -9.45 -19.61 8.75
CA GLU A 369 -8.98 -19.30 10.09
C GLU A 369 -8.27 -17.93 10.10
N ILE A 370 -8.31 -17.26 11.27
CA ILE A 370 -7.66 -15.96 11.43
C ILE A 370 -6.14 -16.13 11.39
N ASP A 371 -5.47 -15.35 10.52
CA ASP A 371 -4.02 -15.18 10.59
C ASP A 371 -3.68 -14.27 11.78
N ALA A 372 -3.15 -14.88 12.82
CA ALA A 372 -2.84 -14.18 14.07
C ALA A 372 -1.76 -13.09 13.92
N ASN A 373 -0.90 -13.20 12.88
CA ASN A 373 0.25 -12.33 12.69
C ASN A 373 1.12 -12.25 13.97
N ARG A 374 1.04 -11.15 14.70
CA ARG A 374 1.81 -10.91 15.95
C ARG A 374 0.99 -11.11 17.23
N GLU A 375 -0.30 -11.39 17.10
CA GLU A 375 -1.22 -11.58 18.23
C GLU A 375 -1.26 -13.05 18.66
N ARG A 376 -1.78 -13.32 19.85
CA ARG A 376 -1.98 -14.67 20.37
C ARG A 376 -3.45 -14.90 20.64
N GLN A 377 -3.95 -16.07 20.30
CA GLN A 377 -5.37 -16.45 20.50
C GLN A 377 -5.80 -16.31 21.95
N GLU A 378 -4.90 -16.57 22.90
CA GLU A 378 -5.19 -16.53 24.34
C GLU A 378 -5.59 -15.11 24.81
N ASP A 379 -5.09 -14.08 24.12
CA ASP A 379 -5.37 -12.67 24.44
C ASP A 379 -6.78 -12.25 23.91
N TYR A 380 -7.39 -13.07 23.02
CA TYR A 380 -8.69 -12.83 22.39
C TYR A 380 -9.63 -14.05 22.52
N PRO A 381 -10.01 -14.45 23.74
CA PRO A 381 -10.81 -15.66 23.94
C PRO A 381 -12.17 -15.56 23.24
N GLY A 382 -12.51 -16.58 22.46
CA GLY A 382 -13.76 -16.69 21.73
C GLY A 382 -13.84 -15.93 20.40
N ILE A 383 -12.79 -15.20 20.01
CA ILE A 383 -12.72 -14.56 18.68
C ILE A 383 -12.20 -15.55 17.67
N THR A 384 -12.98 -15.86 16.66
CA THR A 384 -12.66 -16.74 15.53
C THR A 384 -13.30 -16.18 14.27
N SER A 385 -13.08 -16.81 13.13
CA SER A 385 -13.77 -16.46 11.87
C SER A 385 -15.29 -16.55 11.99
N HIS A 386 -15.81 -17.43 12.86
CA HIS A 386 -17.23 -17.54 13.18
C HIS A 386 -17.81 -16.27 13.82
N THR A 387 -16.98 -15.41 14.43
CA THR A 387 -17.41 -14.10 14.95
C THR A 387 -18.07 -13.25 13.84
N ILE A 388 -17.60 -13.42 12.59
CA ILE A 388 -18.16 -12.76 11.40
C ILE A 388 -19.16 -13.69 10.71
N ILE A 389 -18.77 -14.94 10.42
CA ILE A 389 -19.53 -15.91 9.61
C ILE A 389 -20.95 -16.10 10.14
N ASP A 390 -21.14 -16.27 11.43
CA ASP A 390 -22.45 -16.54 12.06
C ASP A 390 -23.44 -15.37 11.94
N LYS A 391 -22.95 -14.18 11.52
CA LYS A 391 -23.77 -12.99 11.27
C LYS A 391 -24.00 -12.72 9.79
N LEU A 392 -23.34 -13.47 8.89
CA LEU A 392 -23.50 -13.30 7.44
C LEU A 392 -24.78 -13.96 6.94
N ASN A 393 -25.39 -13.39 5.89
CA ASN A 393 -26.54 -13.99 5.22
C ASN A 393 -26.18 -15.33 4.56
N ASN A 394 -24.96 -15.47 4.04
CA ASN A 394 -24.46 -16.66 3.35
C ASN A 394 -22.95 -16.76 3.57
N GLY A 395 -22.54 -17.21 4.74
CA GLY A 395 -21.14 -17.40 5.12
C GLY A 395 -20.77 -18.85 5.41
N ASP A 396 -19.52 -19.22 5.17
CA ASP A 396 -18.99 -20.54 5.52
C ASP A 396 -17.46 -20.46 5.72
N VAL A 397 -16.89 -21.49 6.34
CA VAL A 397 -15.43 -21.62 6.52
C VAL A 397 -14.83 -22.28 5.27
N ILE A 398 -13.61 -21.88 4.91
CA ILE A 398 -12.82 -22.50 3.84
C ILE A 398 -11.35 -22.65 4.23
N SER A 399 -10.70 -23.66 3.65
CA SER A 399 -9.25 -23.86 3.70
C SER A 399 -8.78 -24.43 2.34
N THR A 400 -7.48 -24.57 2.16
CA THR A 400 -6.92 -25.27 0.99
C THR A 400 -7.45 -26.70 0.85
N ASP A 401 -7.67 -27.40 1.97
CA ASP A 401 -8.18 -28.78 1.98
C ASP A 401 -9.68 -28.87 1.66
N THR A 402 -10.41 -27.77 1.78
CA THR A 402 -11.86 -27.71 1.52
C THR A 402 -12.21 -26.78 0.36
N ILE A 403 -11.24 -26.52 -0.53
CA ILE A 403 -11.39 -25.62 -1.68
C ILE A 403 -12.45 -26.08 -2.67
N ASP A 404 -12.80 -27.38 -2.67
CA ASP A 404 -13.87 -27.99 -3.43
C ASP A 404 -15.26 -27.41 -3.12
N LYS A 405 -15.45 -26.72 -2.00
CA LYS A 405 -16.64 -25.91 -1.72
C LYS A 405 -16.90 -24.84 -2.79
N LEU A 406 -15.89 -24.46 -3.58
CA LEU A 406 -16.01 -23.53 -4.70
C LEU A 406 -16.37 -24.19 -6.04
N SER A 407 -16.56 -25.52 -6.07
CA SER A 407 -16.83 -26.28 -7.30
C SER A 407 -18.07 -25.81 -8.07
N ASP A 408 -19.09 -25.30 -7.38
CA ASP A 408 -20.31 -24.77 -7.99
C ASP A 408 -20.15 -23.32 -8.51
N ASN A 409 -18.98 -22.72 -8.33
CA ASN A 409 -18.70 -21.32 -8.67
C ASN A 409 -17.70 -21.17 -9.83
N LYS A 410 -17.55 -22.19 -10.67
CA LYS A 410 -16.57 -22.21 -11.78
C LYS A 410 -16.79 -21.12 -12.83
N ASP A 411 -18.04 -20.71 -13.04
CA ASP A 411 -18.41 -19.70 -14.04
C ASP A 411 -18.63 -18.32 -13.43
N ASP A 412 -18.38 -18.18 -12.12
CA ASP A 412 -18.63 -16.97 -11.34
C ASP A 412 -17.35 -16.12 -11.20
N VAL A 413 -17.46 -15.04 -10.43
CA VAL A 413 -16.32 -14.26 -9.98
C VAL A 413 -15.95 -14.71 -8.57
N VAL A 414 -14.73 -15.20 -8.40
CA VAL A 414 -14.18 -15.56 -7.09
C VAL A 414 -13.10 -14.56 -6.71
N CYS A 415 -13.38 -13.73 -5.71
CA CYS A 415 -12.51 -12.67 -5.24
C CYS A 415 -11.77 -13.14 -3.97
N PHE A 416 -10.46 -13.34 -4.10
CA PHE A 416 -9.58 -13.70 -2.99
C PHE A 416 -9.00 -12.43 -2.37
N MET A 417 -9.18 -12.27 -1.06
CA MET A 417 -8.83 -11.04 -0.34
C MET A 417 -8.05 -11.34 0.94
N GLY A 418 -7.07 -10.47 1.22
CA GLY A 418 -6.29 -10.51 2.46
C GLY A 418 -4.85 -10.10 2.29
N CYS A 419 -4.21 -9.68 3.36
CA CYS A 419 -2.81 -9.25 3.34
C CYS A 419 -1.80 -10.42 3.44
N ALA A 420 -2.25 -11.65 3.78
CA ALA A 420 -1.41 -12.84 3.92
C ALA A 420 -1.99 -14.04 3.15
N TYR A 421 -1.12 -14.96 2.73
CA TYR A 421 -1.35 -16.35 2.26
C TYR A 421 -2.50 -16.61 1.27
N VAL A 422 -2.93 -15.62 0.52
CA VAL A 422 -4.00 -15.78 -0.49
C VAL A 422 -3.54 -16.66 -1.66
N ASP A 423 -2.25 -16.62 -2.01
CA ASP A 423 -1.69 -17.39 -3.13
C ASP A 423 -1.93 -18.90 -3.00
N GLY A 424 -1.83 -19.46 -1.78
CA GLY A 424 -2.10 -20.88 -1.54
C GLY A 424 -3.53 -21.28 -1.86
N LEU A 425 -4.51 -20.43 -1.54
CA LEU A 425 -5.92 -20.65 -1.83
C LEU A 425 -6.20 -20.50 -3.34
N ILE A 426 -5.60 -19.51 -3.99
CA ILE A 426 -5.72 -19.31 -5.45
C ILE A 426 -5.16 -20.51 -6.20
N ASN A 427 -3.98 -20.99 -5.80
CA ASN A 427 -3.37 -22.17 -6.43
C ASN A 427 -4.22 -23.43 -6.23
N ALA A 428 -4.72 -23.68 -5.02
CA ALA A 428 -5.60 -24.81 -4.74
C ALA A 428 -6.90 -24.71 -5.56
N TYR A 429 -7.45 -23.50 -5.73
CA TYR A 429 -8.64 -23.29 -6.58
C TYR A 429 -8.34 -23.61 -8.06
N LYS A 430 -7.21 -23.15 -8.60
CA LYS A 430 -6.79 -23.48 -9.96
C LYS A 430 -6.58 -24.98 -10.16
N GLU A 431 -5.94 -25.65 -9.20
CA GLU A 431 -5.77 -27.11 -9.22
C GLU A 431 -7.11 -27.86 -9.18
N MET A 432 -8.11 -27.32 -8.47
CA MET A 432 -9.48 -27.86 -8.48
C MET A 432 -10.13 -27.69 -9.85
N LEU A 433 -9.95 -26.52 -10.51
CA LEU A 433 -10.47 -26.28 -11.86
C LEU A 433 -9.77 -27.13 -12.95
N ASP A 434 -8.58 -27.64 -12.66
CA ASP A 434 -7.81 -28.50 -13.57
C ASP A 434 -8.32 -29.94 -13.60
N LYS A 435 -9.04 -30.36 -12.57
CA LYS A 435 -9.65 -31.72 -12.43
C LYS A 435 -10.98 -31.82 -13.17
#